data_50f6fac28e83846a0c9d063563533797
#
_entry.id   50f6fac28e83846a0c9d063563533797
#
_cell.length_a   1.000
_cell.length_b   1.000
_cell.length_c   1.000
_cell.angle_alpha   90.00
_cell.angle_beta   90.00
_cell.angle_gamma   90.00
#
_symmetry.space_group_name_H-M   'P 1'
#
loop_
_entity.id
_entity.type
_entity.pdbx_description
1 polymer ?
#
loop_
_entity_poly.entity_id
_entity_poly.type
_entity_poly.pdbx_seq_one_letter_code
_entity_poly.pdbx_strand_id
1 'polypeptide(L)'
;MYKRQFIDTSPLIDKYREDTEKYPDAGRQDMEEQLQWIEKTLASSAEKWKIVIGHHPVYADTPKEESERADMRKRLEPLLDRYGVDMYFCGHIHNFQHIQPADSKVDYLVNTSGSLSRKVKTIEGTKFCNPEAGFTVVSMEDSKLSFYLMNGKGKILYEYSRTR
;
A
#
# COMPACT_ATOMS: atom_id res chain seq x y z
N MET A 1 13.90 -9.73 13.01
CA MET A 1 13.41 -8.32 13.14
C MET A 1 12.66 -7.89 11.88
N TYR A 2 11.82 -6.86 11.99
CA TYR A 2 11.03 -6.31 10.90
C TYR A 2 11.01 -4.78 10.96
N LYS A 3 10.84 -4.14 9.80
CA LYS A 3 10.68 -2.69 9.66
C LYS A 3 9.27 -2.36 9.20
N ARG A 4 8.66 -1.36 9.85
CA ARG A 4 7.41 -0.73 9.42
C ARG A 4 7.69 0.75 9.21
N GLN A 5 7.38 1.24 8.02
CA GLN A 5 7.56 2.65 7.65
C GLN A 5 6.22 3.23 7.23
N PHE A 6 5.77 4.27 7.92
CA PHE A 6 4.58 5.03 7.58
C PHE A 6 5.00 6.25 6.78
N ILE A 7 4.32 6.50 5.67
CA ILE A 7 4.60 7.62 4.77
C ILE A 7 3.34 8.43 4.51
N ASP A 8 3.49 9.74 4.31
CA ASP A 8 2.42 10.58 3.76
C ASP A 8 2.46 10.47 2.23
N THR A 9 1.37 10.00 1.65
CA THR A 9 1.26 9.82 0.20
C THR A 9 0.61 11.00 -0.50
N SER A 10 0.04 11.96 0.23
CA SER A 10 -0.62 13.12 -0.37
C SER A 10 0.35 13.99 -1.19
N PRO A 11 1.57 14.33 -0.69
CA PRO A 11 2.52 15.12 -1.47
C PRO A 11 3.12 14.36 -2.65
N LEU A 12 2.99 13.04 -2.71
CA LEU A 12 3.45 12.23 -3.85
C LEU A 12 2.52 12.29 -5.06
N ILE A 13 1.34 12.89 -4.93
CA ILE A 13 0.30 12.93 -5.97
C ILE A 13 0.11 14.37 -6.42
N ASP A 14 0.34 14.64 -7.70
CA ASP A 14 0.31 15.98 -8.27
C ASP A 14 -1.02 16.69 -8.04
N LYS A 15 -2.13 15.98 -8.18
CA LYS A 15 -3.48 16.50 -7.90
C LYS A 15 -3.62 17.15 -6.52
N TYR A 16 -3.00 16.58 -5.48
CA TYR A 16 -3.09 17.13 -4.12
C TYR A 16 -2.04 18.20 -3.87
N ARG A 17 -0.87 18.06 -4.46
CA ARG A 17 0.26 18.98 -4.28
C ARG A 17 0.08 20.29 -5.04
N GLU A 18 -0.55 20.24 -6.21
CA GLU A 18 -0.70 21.41 -7.10
C GLU A 18 -1.95 22.23 -6.79
N ASP A 19 -3.03 21.62 -6.32
CA ASP A 19 -4.26 22.31 -5.90
C ASP A 19 -4.13 22.77 -4.43
N THR A 20 -3.29 23.79 -4.23
CA THR A 20 -2.97 24.33 -2.90
C THR A 20 -4.13 25.10 -2.25
N GLU A 21 -5.13 25.50 -3.02
CA GLU A 21 -6.35 26.09 -2.50
C GLU A 21 -7.19 25.05 -1.76
N LYS A 22 -7.34 23.88 -2.37
CA LYS A 22 -8.13 22.78 -1.81
C LYS A 22 -7.34 21.89 -0.83
N TYR A 23 -6.04 21.74 -1.07
CA TYR A 23 -5.16 20.87 -0.30
C TYR A 23 -3.89 21.61 0.18
N PRO A 24 -4.03 22.66 1.01
CA PRO A 24 -2.92 23.55 1.36
C PRO A 24 -1.77 22.82 2.07
N ASP A 25 -2.06 21.80 2.85
CA ASP A 25 -1.05 21.07 3.61
C ASP A 25 -0.18 20.17 2.71
N ALA A 26 -0.76 19.55 1.68
CA ALA A 26 -0.03 18.73 0.73
C ALA A 26 0.95 19.58 -0.10
N GLY A 27 0.55 20.79 -0.51
CA GLY A 27 1.38 21.71 -1.27
C GLY A 27 2.53 22.35 -0.46
N ARG A 28 2.46 22.30 0.88
CA ARG A 28 3.53 22.83 1.76
C ARG A 28 4.59 21.78 2.11
N GLN A 29 4.32 20.50 1.84
CA GLN A 29 5.26 19.42 2.15
C GLN A 29 6.30 19.29 1.04
N ASP A 30 7.54 19.02 1.43
CA ASP A 30 8.63 18.74 0.50
C ASP A 30 8.60 17.28 0.08
N MET A 31 8.09 17.03 -1.12
CA MET A 31 8.00 15.70 -1.70
C MET A 31 9.39 15.06 -1.89
N GLU A 32 10.35 15.84 -2.35
CA GLU A 32 11.70 15.34 -2.63
C GLU A 32 12.42 14.96 -1.35
N GLU A 33 12.31 15.76 -0.30
CA GLU A 33 12.86 15.44 1.02
C GLU A 33 12.25 14.14 1.56
N GLN A 34 10.94 13.96 1.42
CA GLN A 34 10.28 12.72 1.84
C GLN A 34 10.75 11.50 1.03
N LEU A 35 10.88 11.62 -0.29
CA LEU A 35 11.38 10.53 -1.14
C LEU A 35 12.81 10.15 -0.76
N GLN A 36 13.69 11.13 -0.53
CA GLN A 36 15.05 10.89 -0.07
C GLN A 36 15.08 10.22 1.31
N TRP A 37 14.20 10.64 2.22
CA TRP A 37 14.06 9.99 3.53
C TRP A 37 13.58 8.55 3.42
N ILE A 38 12.59 8.27 2.54
CA ILE A 38 12.11 6.91 2.26
C ILE A 38 13.27 6.06 1.75
N GLU A 39 14.00 6.56 0.73
CA GLU A 39 15.12 5.87 0.13
C GLU A 39 16.22 5.56 1.15
N LYS A 40 16.70 6.57 1.87
CA LYS A 40 17.71 6.42 2.91
C LYS A 40 17.30 5.41 3.99
N THR A 41 16.04 5.46 4.41
CA THR A 41 15.50 4.60 5.44
C THR A 41 15.41 3.15 4.99
N LEU A 42 15.01 2.89 3.75
CA LEU A 42 14.95 1.55 3.17
C LEU A 42 16.34 1.00 2.87
N ALA A 43 17.24 1.83 2.32
CA ALA A 43 18.61 1.46 2.00
C ALA A 43 19.42 1.03 3.24
N SER A 44 19.23 1.72 4.37
CA SER A 44 19.91 1.40 5.63
C SER A 44 19.30 0.23 6.41
N SER A 45 18.15 -0.29 5.97
CA SER A 45 17.45 -1.36 6.68
C SER A 45 18.03 -2.73 6.39
N ALA A 46 18.54 -3.41 7.42
CA ALA A 46 18.96 -4.81 7.38
C ALA A 46 17.86 -5.78 7.84
N GLU A 47 16.63 -5.30 8.02
CA GLU A 47 15.54 -6.10 8.54
C GLU A 47 15.08 -7.15 7.52
N LYS A 48 14.74 -8.34 8.01
CA LYS A 48 14.24 -9.45 7.16
C LYS A 48 12.95 -9.08 6.43
N TRP A 49 12.02 -8.44 7.14
CA TRP A 49 10.73 -8.03 6.61
C TRP A 49 10.62 -6.52 6.57
N LYS A 50 10.31 -5.98 5.41
CA LYS A 50 10.11 -4.54 5.20
C LYS A 50 8.68 -4.29 4.76
N ILE A 51 7.95 -3.51 5.55
CA ILE A 51 6.57 -3.12 5.26
C ILE A 51 6.51 -1.59 5.17
N VAL A 52 5.96 -1.09 4.08
CA VAL A 52 5.66 0.34 3.90
C VAL A 52 4.15 0.53 3.94
N ILE A 53 3.71 1.56 4.62
CA ILE A 53 2.28 1.86 4.85
C ILE A 53 2.01 3.29 4.42
N GLY A 54 1.07 3.48 3.50
CA GLY A 54 0.60 4.78 3.03
C GLY A 54 -0.92 4.79 2.91
N HIS A 55 -1.48 5.91 2.43
CA HIS A 55 -2.93 6.01 2.24
C HIS A 55 -3.36 5.62 0.82
N HIS A 56 -2.67 6.12 -0.20
CA HIS A 56 -3.07 5.93 -1.60
C HIS A 56 -2.46 4.66 -2.20
N PRO A 57 -3.21 3.94 -3.06
CA PRO A 57 -2.73 2.73 -3.69
C PRO A 57 -1.73 3.02 -4.83
N VAL A 58 -0.78 2.10 -5.01
CA VAL A 58 0.06 1.99 -6.21
C VAL A 58 -0.72 1.24 -7.28
N TYR A 59 -1.37 0.15 -6.90
CA TYR A 59 -2.25 -0.67 -7.73
C TYR A 59 -3.61 -0.86 -7.05
N ALA A 60 -4.68 -0.68 -7.79
CA ALA A 60 -6.04 -1.00 -7.34
C ALA A 60 -7.06 -0.98 -8.50
N ASP A 61 -8.05 -1.86 -8.44
CA ASP A 61 -9.30 -1.65 -9.16
C ASP A 61 -10.14 -0.60 -8.44
N THR A 62 -10.45 0.48 -9.12
CA THR A 62 -11.23 1.59 -8.58
C THR A 62 -11.72 2.50 -9.71
N PRO A 63 -12.92 3.12 -9.57
CA PRO A 63 -13.37 4.16 -10.48
C PRO A 63 -12.69 5.51 -10.29
N LYS A 64 -11.79 5.65 -9.27
CA LYS A 64 -11.02 6.88 -9.05
C LYS A 64 -10.02 7.12 -10.18
N GLU A 65 -9.59 8.37 -10.29
CA GLU A 65 -8.67 8.80 -11.33
C GLU A 65 -7.38 7.98 -11.35
N GLU A 66 -6.96 7.58 -12.55
CA GLU A 66 -5.72 6.82 -12.75
C GLU A 66 -4.48 7.65 -12.44
N SER A 67 -4.56 8.98 -12.53
CA SER A 67 -3.45 9.90 -12.23
C SER A 67 -2.87 9.68 -10.84
N GLU A 68 -3.70 9.45 -9.83
CA GLU A 68 -3.23 9.18 -8.46
C GLU A 68 -2.32 7.93 -8.40
N ARG A 69 -2.73 6.85 -9.06
CA ARG A 69 -1.94 5.62 -9.10
C ARG A 69 -0.71 5.74 -10.00
N ALA A 70 -0.83 6.47 -11.11
CA ALA A 70 0.30 6.75 -12.00
C ALA A 70 1.42 7.50 -11.26
N ASP A 71 1.06 8.51 -10.47
CA ASP A 71 2.01 9.25 -9.64
C ASP A 71 2.67 8.36 -8.58
N MET A 72 1.89 7.51 -7.92
CA MET A 72 2.42 6.55 -6.95
C MET A 72 3.37 5.53 -7.59
N ARG A 73 3.03 4.99 -8.76
CA ARG A 73 3.93 4.11 -9.54
C ARG A 73 5.20 4.83 -9.96
N LYS A 74 5.09 6.05 -10.45
CA LYS A 74 6.25 6.84 -10.89
C LYS A 74 7.25 7.11 -9.76
N ARG A 75 6.76 7.41 -8.55
CA ARG A 75 7.57 7.94 -7.45
C ARG A 75 7.92 6.92 -6.38
N LEU A 76 6.97 6.09 -5.99
CA LEU A 76 7.14 5.18 -4.86
C LEU A 76 7.54 3.76 -5.28
N GLU A 77 6.90 3.19 -6.28
CA GLU A 77 7.14 1.80 -6.70
C GLU A 77 8.62 1.48 -6.97
N PRO A 78 9.40 2.34 -7.68
CA PRO A 78 10.83 2.07 -7.92
C PRO A 78 11.65 1.94 -6.63
N LEU A 79 11.27 2.64 -5.57
CA LEU A 79 11.93 2.55 -4.26
C LEU A 79 11.54 1.26 -3.55
N LEU A 80 10.27 0.87 -3.61
CA LEU A 80 9.80 -0.37 -3.01
C LEU A 80 10.50 -1.59 -3.61
N ASP A 81 10.59 -1.66 -4.93
CA ASP A 81 11.24 -2.76 -5.65
C ASP A 81 12.75 -2.78 -5.42
N ARG A 82 13.42 -1.64 -5.59
CA ARG A 82 14.88 -1.51 -5.43
C ARG A 82 15.38 -1.97 -4.07
N TYR A 83 14.65 -1.62 -3.01
CA TYR A 83 15.06 -1.91 -1.63
C TYR A 83 14.41 -3.17 -1.04
N GLY A 84 13.75 -3.96 -1.88
CA GLY A 84 13.19 -5.25 -1.51
C GLY A 84 12.14 -5.14 -0.41
N VAL A 85 11.20 -4.21 -0.56
CA VAL A 85 10.02 -4.13 0.31
C VAL A 85 9.17 -5.37 0.08
N ASP A 86 8.69 -5.99 1.15
CA ASP A 86 7.86 -7.19 1.05
C ASP A 86 6.41 -6.85 0.80
N MET A 87 5.91 -5.81 1.47
CA MET A 87 4.51 -5.42 1.41
C MET A 87 4.34 -3.90 1.42
N TYR A 88 3.42 -3.42 0.61
CA TYR A 88 2.88 -2.08 0.67
C TYR A 88 1.41 -2.13 1.06
N PHE A 89 1.07 -1.52 2.19
CA PHE A 89 -0.31 -1.40 2.66
C PHE A 89 -0.86 -0.01 2.37
N CYS A 90 -2.11 0.03 1.90
CA CYS A 90 -2.84 1.28 1.72
C CYS A 90 -4.33 1.11 2.06
N GLY A 91 -5.06 2.21 2.02
CA GLY A 91 -6.51 2.27 2.21
C GLY A 91 -7.20 2.91 1.00
N HIS A 92 -7.89 4.03 1.23
CA HIS A 92 -8.46 4.92 0.22
C HIS A 92 -9.63 4.37 -0.61
N ILE A 93 -9.63 3.08 -0.96
CA ILE A 93 -10.58 2.50 -1.93
C ILE A 93 -11.79 1.85 -1.25
N HIS A 94 -11.71 1.47 0.01
CA HIS A 94 -12.77 0.87 0.82
C HIS A 94 -13.24 -0.51 0.33
N ASN A 95 -12.29 -1.34 -0.08
CA ASN A 95 -12.45 -2.77 -0.34
C ASN A 95 -11.14 -3.48 -0.10
N PHE A 96 -11.15 -4.80 -0.05
CA PHE A 96 -9.93 -5.59 0.04
C PHE A 96 -9.40 -5.91 -1.36
N GLN A 97 -8.10 -5.69 -1.56
CA GLN A 97 -7.38 -6.17 -2.73
C GLN A 97 -5.98 -6.64 -2.33
N HIS A 98 -5.58 -7.79 -2.83
CA HIS A 98 -4.19 -8.24 -2.84
C HIS A 98 -3.74 -8.36 -4.30
N ILE A 99 -2.76 -7.56 -4.67
CA ILE A 99 -2.26 -7.46 -6.03
C ILE A 99 -0.74 -7.67 -5.99
N GLN A 100 -0.23 -8.50 -6.90
CA GLN A 100 1.20 -8.68 -7.12
C GLN A 100 1.45 -8.68 -8.63
N PRO A 101 1.97 -7.58 -9.20
CA PRO A 101 2.36 -7.52 -10.60
C PRO A 101 3.42 -8.57 -10.93
N ALA A 102 3.46 -9.03 -12.18
CA ALA A 102 4.35 -10.12 -12.59
C ALA A 102 5.84 -9.77 -12.48
N ASP A 103 6.18 -8.49 -12.62
CA ASP A 103 7.52 -7.92 -12.58
C ASP A 103 7.94 -7.38 -11.21
N SER A 104 7.05 -7.41 -10.22
CA SER A 104 7.31 -6.98 -8.84
C SER A 104 7.27 -8.13 -7.85
N LYS A 105 8.15 -8.05 -6.83
CA LYS A 105 8.12 -8.96 -5.67
C LYS A 105 7.35 -8.38 -4.49
N VAL A 106 6.86 -7.16 -4.60
CA VAL A 106 6.08 -6.49 -3.57
C VAL A 106 4.65 -6.99 -3.58
N ASP A 107 4.11 -7.34 -2.42
CA ASP A 107 2.68 -7.60 -2.25
C ASP A 107 1.97 -6.27 -1.94
N TYR A 108 1.12 -5.81 -2.84
CA TYR A 108 0.33 -4.59 -2.68
C TYR A 108 -1.04 -4.94 -2.08
N LEU A 109 -1.32 -4.41 -0.90
CA LEU A 109 -2.57 -4.64 -0.19
C LEU A 109 -3.37 -3.35 -0.04
N VAL A 110 -4.57 -3.35 -0.59
CA VAL A 110 -5.59 -2.36 -0.25
C VAL A 110 -6.40 -2.92 0.91
N ASN A 111 -6.33 -2.25 2.06
CA ASN A 111 -7.16 -2.57 3.21
C ASN A 111 -8.51 -1.87 3.09
N THR A 112 -9.57 -2.58 3.42
CA THR A 112 -10.92 -2.03 3.42
C THR A 112 -11.13 -1.02 4.55
N SER A 113 -12.34 -0.50 4.67
CA SER A 113 -12.73 0.35 5.79
C SER A 113 -13.71 -0.37 6.74
N GLY A 114 -13.82 0.15 7.95
CA GLY A 114 -14.81 -0.32 8.92
C GLY A 114 -16.23 0.23 8.68
N SER A 115 -16.41 1.19 7.78
CA SER A 115 -17.68 1.94 7.62
C SER A 115 -18.30 1.86 6.23
N LEU A 116 -17.48 1.75 5.19
CA LEU A 116 -17.91 1.72 3.80
C LEU A 116 -17.37 0.51 3.07
N SER A 117 -18.13 0.00 2.13
CA SER A 117 -17.65 -1.01 1.20
C SER A 117 -17.95 -0.59 -0.24
N ARG A 118 -17.03 -0.89 -1.16
CA ARG A 118 -17.14 -0.58 -2.57
C ARG A 118 -16.94 -1.82 -3.41
N LYS A 119 -17.67 -1.93 -4.51
CA LYS A 119 -17.48 -3.00 -5.49
C LYS A 119 -16.03 -3.02 -5.96
N VAL A 120 -15.56 -4.21 -6.28
CA VAL A 120 -14.20 -4.45 -6.77
C VAL A 120 -14.22 -5.57 -7.79
N LYS A 121 -13.31 -5.47 -8.77
CA LYS A 121 -13.06 -6.49 -9.79
C LYS A 121 -11.59 -6.86 -9.80
N THR A 122 -11.27 -7.98 -10.41
CA THR A 122 -9.89 -8.37 -10.68
C THR A 122 -9.27 -7.48 -11.75
N ILE A 123 -8.00 -7.13 -11.53
CA ILE A 123 -7.10 -6.56 -12.53
C ILE A 123 -5.89 -7.48 -12.69
N GLU A 124 -4.97 -7.17 -13.59
CA GLU A 124 -3.73 -7.93 -13.73
C GLU A 124 -2.98 -8.00 -12.40
N GLY A 125 -2.47 -9.18 -12.06
CA GLY A 125 -1.78 -9.43 -10.79
C GLY A 125 -2.69 -9.62 -9.57
N THR A 126 -4.01 -9.51 -9.69
CA THR A 126 -4.92 -9.74 -8.55
C THR A 126 -4.84 -11.17 -8.05
N LYS A 127 -4.44 -11.34 -6.80
CA LYS A 127 -4.48 -12.62 -6.06
C LYS A 127 -5.82 -12.81 -5.34
N PHE A 128 -6.38 -11.72 -4.82
CA PHE A 128 -7.66 -11.72 -4.12
C PHE A 128 -8.30 -10.33 -4.16
N CYS A 129 -9.61 -10.27 -4.20
CA CYS A 129 -10.39 -9.05 -3.96
C CYS A 129 -11.76 -9.37 -3.35
N ASN A 130 -12.25 -8.48 -2.48
CA ASN A 130 -13.53 -8.64 -1.80
C ASN A 130 -14.08 -7.27 -1.36
N PRO A 131 -15.39 -6.98 -1.54
CA PRO A 131 -15.98 -5.70 -1.18
C PRO A 131 -16.33 -5.52 0.29
N GLU A 132 -16.25 -6.58 1.13
CA GLU A 132 -16.68 -6.50 2.53
C GLU A 132 -15.87 -5.50 3.36
N ALA A 133 -16.54 -4.87 4.33
CA ALA A 133 -15.90 -4.09 5.37
C ALA A 133 -15.17 -5.01 6.37
N GLY A 134 -14.06 -4.54 6.95
CA GLY A 134 -13.27 -5.34 7.87
C GLY A 134 -11.89 -4.76 8.16
N PHE A 135 -10.92 -5.65 8.40
CA PHE A 135 -9.56 -5.27 8.76
C PHE A 135 -8.56 -6.36 8.36
N THR A 136 -7.29 -6.01 8.37
CA THR A 136 -6.18 -6.92 8.11
C THR A 136 -5.39 -7.19 9.38
N VAL A 137 -5.12 -8.46 9.66
CA VAL A 137 -4.17 -8.89 10.69
C VAL A 137 -2.89 -9.33 10.02
N VAL A 138 -1.75 -8.86 10.52
CA VAL A 138 -0.42 -9.26 10.03
C VAL A 138 0.32 -9.96 11.15
N SER A 139 0.85 -11.15 10.86
CA SER A 139 1.73 -11.91 11.74
C SER A 139 3.12 -12.00 11.12
N MET A 140 4.14 -11.70 11.91
CA MET A 140 5.53 -11.73 11.46
C MET A 140 6.36 -12.58 12.41
N GLU A 141 6.97 -13.59 11.85
CA GLU A 141 7.96 -14.47 12.50
C GLU A 141 9.31 -14.33 11.77
N ASP A 142 10.35 -14.92 12.30
CA ASP A 142 11.68 -14.81 11.68
C ASP A 142 11.73 -15.34 10.24
N SER A 143 11.02 -16.41 9.95
CA SER A 143 11.01 -17.06 8.64
C SER A 143 9.69 -16.94 7.88
N LYS A 144 8.64 -16.36 8.50
CA LYS A 144 7.31 -16.33 7.91
C LYS A 144 6.63 -14.99 8.16
N LEU A 145 6.09 -14.40 7.09
CA LEU A 145 5.20 -13.26 7.11
C LEU A 145 3.84 -13.72 6.62
N SER A 146 2.79 -13.51 7.42
CA SER A 146 1.42 -13.88 7.06
C SER A 146 0.48 -12.69 7.23
N PHE A 147 -0.55 -12.61 6.39
CA PHE A 147 -1.66 -11.71 6.64
C PHE A 147 -3.00 -12.38 6.41
N TYR A 148 -3.99 -11.89 7.13
CA TYR A 148 -5.37 -12.39 7.16
C TYR A 148 -6.30 -11.22 6.91
N LEU A 149 -7.08 -11.28 5.82
CA LEU A 149 -8.13 -10.32 5.54
C LEU A 149 -9.41 -10.82 6.22
N MET A 150 -9.92 -10.05 7.16
CA MET A 150 -11.05 -10.45 8.01
C MET A 150 -12.21 -9.48 7.86
N ASN A 151 -13.43 -10.01 7.80
CA ASN A 151 -14.61 -9.15 7.82
C ASN A 151 -14.96 -8.65 9.23
N GLY A 152 -15.93 -7.74 9.33
CA GLY A 152 -16.36 -7.16 10.61
C GLY A 152 -16.98 -8.16 11.61
N LYS A 153 -17.22 -9.42 11.19
CA LYS A 153 -17.70 -10.51 12.05
C LYS A 153 -16.57 -11.45 12.52
N GLY A 154 -15.33 -11.13 12.19
CA GLY A 154 -14.16 -11.93 12.56
C GLY A 154 -13.92 -13.15 11.65
N LYS A 155 -14.66 -13.28 10.53
CA LYS A 155 -14.43 -14.36 9.56
C LYS A 155 -13.21 -14.02 8.70
N ILE A 156 -12.27 -14.96 8.57
CA ILE A 156 -11.16 -14.88 7.61
C ILE A 156 -11.74 -15.07 6.20
N LEU A 157 -11.56 -14.07 5.36
CA LEU A 157 -11.96 -14.08 3.95
C LEU A 157 -10.82 -14.57 3.06
N TYR A 158 -9.57 -14.26 3.47
CA TYR A 158 -8.37 -14.61 2.73
C TYR A 158 -7.17 -14.68 3.66
N GLU A 159 -6.29 -15.63 3.39
CA GLU A 159 -5.00 -15.80 4.05
C GLU A 159 -3.90 -15.92 3.01
N TYR A 160 -2.76 -15.29 3.30
CA TYR A 160 -1.56 -15.39 2.47
C TYR A 160 -0.33 -15.40 3.35
N SER A 161 0.71 -16.12 2.94
CA SER A 161 2.01 -16.12 3.63
C SER A 161 3.19 -16.20 2.66
N ARG A 162 4.29 -15.58 3.09
CA ARG A 162 5.62 -15.67 2.47
C ARG A 162 6.59 -16.27 3.47
N THR A 163 7.53 -17.05 2.97
CA THR A 163 8.64 -17.62 3.75
C THR A 163 9.99 -17.15 3.20
N ARG A 164 10.96 -17.05 4.07
CA ARG A 164 12.36 -16.76 3.77
C ARG A 164 13.29 -17.72 4.48
#